data_2971346ab78731b04008dda5c394a2aa
#
_entry.id   2971346ab78731b04008dda5c394a2aa
#
_cell.length_a   1.000
_cell.length_b   1.000
_cell.length_c   1.000
_cell.angle_alpha   90.00
_cell.angle_beta   90.00
_cell.angle_gamma   90.00
#
_symmetry.space_group_name_H-M   'P 1'
#
loop_
_entity.id
_entity.type
_entity.pdbx_description
1 polymer ?
#
loop_
_entity_poly.entity_id
_entity_poly.type
_entity_poly.pdbx_seq_one_letter_code
_entity_poly.pdbx_strand_id
1 'polypeptide(L)'
;VLALKADVRDYQQQQDAVKATESSLGSIDIVIANAGLGVFGSIEDITIEGWNQVIETNLTGVFYTLKSTLSSLKKTKGYYITISSLAGTNFFAGGTAYNASKFGVTGFTQAAMLDLRTHGIKVSTIMPGSVSTYFNGNEPSQKDAWKIQQEDIGELVVDLLKMNPRTLPSKIEVRPSFPPTK
;
A
#
# COMPACT_ATOMS: atom_id res chain seq x y z
N VAL A 1 -13.69 -15.16 -7.90
CA VAL A 1 -12.81 -13.99 -8.06
C VAL A 1 -13.40 -13.09 -9.13
N LEU A 2 -13.47 -11.79 -8.85
CA LEU A 2 -13.88 -10.76 -9.80
C LEU A 2 -12.66 -9.88 -10.11
N ALA A 3 -12.25 -9.83 -11.37
CA ALA A 3 -11.18 -8.95 -11.84
C ALA A 3 -11.79 -7.71 -12.53
N LEU A 4 -11.40 -6.52 -12.07
CA LEU A 4 -11.87 -5.25 -12.60
C LEU A 4 -10.67 -4.39 -12.97
N LYS A 5 -10.74 -3.72 -14.13
CA LYS A 5 -9.74 -2.73 -14.55
C LYS A 5 -10.15 -1.37 -13.98
N ALA A 6 -9.27 -0.76 -13.19
CA ALA A 6 -9.46 0.60 -12.67
C ALA A 6 -8.10 1.29 -12.51
N ASP A 7 -8.06 2.58 -12.84
CA ASP A 7 -6.91 3.44 -12.51
C ASP A 7 -7.13 3.99 -11.09
N VAL A 8 -6.20 3.73 -10.19
CA VAL A 8 -6.32 4.20 -8.79
C VAL A 8 -6.29 5.73 -8.67
N ARG A 9 -5.80 6.43 -9.69
CA ARG A 9 -5.78 7.90 -9.77
C ARG A 9 -7.14 8.50 -10.14
N ASP A 10 -8.06 7.67 -10.61
CA ASP A 10 -9.43 8.07 -10.97
C ASP A 10 -10.41 7.62 -9.88
N TYR A 11 -10.91 8.59 -9.13
CA TYR A 11 -11.83 8.32 -8.02
C TYR A 11 -13.14 7.67 -8.48
N GLN A 12 -13.66 8.06 -9.67
CA GLN A 12 -14.90 7.48 -10.19
C GLN A 12 -14.73 6.01 -10.55
N GLN A 13 -13.61 5.64 -11.20
CA GLN A 13 -13.32 4.24 -11.50
C GLN A 13 -13.20 3.38 -10.24
N GLN A 14 -12.60 3.93 -9.18
CA GLN A 14 -12.55 3.22 -7.89
C GLN A 14 -13.95 3.04 -7.27
N GLN A 15 -14.80 4.07 -7.31
CA GLN A 15 -16.18 3.94 -6.85
C GLN A 15 -16.97 2.89 -7.64
N ASP A 16 -16.79 2.86 -8.96
CA ASP A 16 -17.47 1.90 -9.82
C ASP A 16 -16.98 0.46 -9.57
N ALA A 17 -15.69 0.29 -9.33
CA ALA A 17 -15.11 -1.01 -8.92
C ALA A 17 -15.67 -1.47 -7.57
N VAL A 18 -15.81 -0.57 -6.60
CA VAL A 18 -16.44 -0.87 -5.30
C VAL A 18 -17.88 -1.32 -5.48
N LYS A 19 -18.69 -0.57 -6.24
CA LYS A 19 -20.10 -0.91 -6.53
C LYS A 19 -20.22 -2.29 -7.21
N ALA A 20 -19.38 -2.55 -8.22
CA ALA A 20 -19.36 -3.82 -8.92
C ALA A 20 -18.99 -4.98 -7.99
N THR A 21 -18.02 -4.76 -7.10
CA THR A 21 -17.62 -5.75 -6.09
C THR A 21 -18.76 -6.04 -5.11
N GLU A 22 -19.37 -5.00 -4.53
CA GLU A 22 -20.48 -5.16 -3.60
C GLU A 22 -21.69 -5.86 -4.23
N SER A 23 -21.99 -5.54 -5.48
CA SER A 23 -23.10 -6.15 -6.22
C SER A 23 -22.86 -7.64 -6.52
N SER A 24 -21.61 -8.03 -6.75
CA SER A 24 -21.25 -9.39 -7.17
C SER A 24 -20.84 -10.31 -6.04
N LEU A 25 -20.19 -9.77 -5.01
CA LEU A 25 -19.55 -10.56 -3.94
C LEU A 25 -20.04 -10.18 -2.53
N GLY A 26 -20.85 -9.14 -2.39
CA GLY A 26 -21.30 -8.67 -1.10
C GLY A 26 -20.38 -7.62 -0.47
N SER A 27 -20.54 -7.39 0.82
CA SER A 27 -19.83 -6.35 1.56
C SER A 27 -18.31 -6.58 1.55
N ILE A 28 -17.57 -5.48 1.52
CA ILE A 28 -16.09 -5.49 1.58
C ILE A 28 -15.66 -5.44 3.03
N ASP A 29 -14.92 -6.45 3.47
CA ASP A 29 -14.40 -6.58 4.83
C ASP A 29 -12.96 -6.13 4.94
N ILE A 30 -12.17 -6.36 3.87
CA ILE A 30 -10.73 -6.10 3.85
C ILE A 30 -10.39 -5.36 2.58
N VAL A 31 -9.59 -4.31 2.72
CA VAL A 31 -9.07 -3.52 1.59
C VAL A 31 -7.56 -3.45 1.70
N ILE A 32 -6.86 -3.80 0.61
CA ILE A 32 -5.41 -3.69 0.50
C ILE A 32 -5.08 -2.67 -0.58
N ALA A 33 -4.61 -1.50 -0.18
CA ALA A 33 -4.12 -0.46 -1.08
C ALA A 33 -2.65 -0.76 -1.44
N ASN A 34 -2.46 -1.51 -2.52
CA ASN A 34 -1.16 -2.02 -2.96
C ASN A 34 -0.61 -1.31 -4.19
N ALA A 35 -1.46 -0.73 -5.04
CA ALA A 35 -1.03 -0.08 -6.27
C ALA A 35 0.05 0.97 -6.00
N GLY A 36 1.15 0.91 -6.77
CA GLY A 36 2.26 1.84 -6.61
C GLY A 36 3.29 1.68 -7.71
N LEU A 37 4.03 2.76 -7.93
CA LEU A 37 5.13 2.81 -8.89
C LEU A 37 6.30 3.66 -8.35
N GLY A 38 7.45 3.57 -8.99
CA GLY A 38 8.61 4.39 -8.71
C GLY A 38 9.09 5.10 -9.97
N VAL A 39 9.31 6.40 -9.86
CA VAL A 39 10.14 7.16 -10.79
C VAL A 39 11.29 7.72 -9.97
N PHE A 40 12.50 7.35 -10.33
CA PHE A 40 13.70 7.69 -9.57
C PHE A 40 14.56 8.67 -10.39
N GLY A 41 15.14 9.64 -9.69
CA GLY A 41 16.00 10.66 -10.25
C GLY A 41 16.39 11.65 -9.14
N SER A 42 17.50 12.36 -9.34
CA SER A 42 17.87 13.47 -8.48
C SER A 42 16.80 14.57 -8.53
N ILE A 43 16.85 15.53 -7.61
CA ILE A 43 15.94 16.67 -7.67
C ILE A 43 16.15 17.52 -8.95
N GLU A 44 17.32 17.42 -9.58
CA GLU A 44 17.64 18.10 -10.82
C GLU A 44 17.03 17.39 -12.04
N ASP A 45 16.88 16.06 -11.98
CA ASP A 45 16.48 15.20 -13.11
C ASP A 45 15.00 14.80 -13.07
N ILE A 46 14.37 14.75 -11.88
CA ILE A 46 12.98 14.35 -11.77
C ILE A 46 12.06 15.33 -12.49
N THR A 47 11.26 14.85 -13.42
CA THR A 47 10.31 15.71 -14.14
C THR A 47 9.05 15.98 -13.32
N ILE A 48 8.33 17.06 -13.65
CA ILE A 48 7.01 17.36 -13.05
C ILE A 48 6.04 16.20 -13.28
N GLU A 49 6.03 15.62 -14.46
CA GLU A 49 5.18 14.49 -14.84
C GLU A 49 5.53 13.24 -14.00
N GLY A 50 6.82 12.94 -13.86
CA GLY A 50 7.31 11.84 -13.04
C GLY A 50 6.93 12.00 -11.56
N TRP A 51 7.10 13.21 -11.03
CA TRP A 51 6.65 13.57 -9.69
C TRP A 51 5.14 13.34 -9.53
N ASN A 52 4.33 13.93 -10.41
CA ASN A 52 2.87 13.84 -10.35
C ASN A 52 2.41 12.39 -10.44
N GLN A 53 2.97 11.61 -11.38
CA GLN A 53 2.65 10.20 -11.53
C GLN A 53 2.89 9.40 -10.25
N VAL A 54 3.99 9.63 -9.55
CA VAL A 54 4.30 8.96 -8.28
C VAL A 54 3.33 9.39 -7.17
N ILE A 55 3.10 10.69 -7.01
CA ILE A 55 2.22 11.22 -5.96
C ILE A 55 0.78 10.79 -6.19
N GLU A 56 0.29 10.93 -7.42
CA GLU A 56 -1.09 10.57 -7.76
C GLU A 56 -1.36 9.09 -7.57
N THR A 57 -0.43 8.21 -7.97
CA THR A 57 -0.61 6.77 -7.83
C THR A 57 -0.41 6.34 -6.38
N ASN A 58 0.73 6.68 -5.78
CA ASN A 58 1.14 6.09 -4.50
C ASN A 58 0.43 6.71 -3.29
N LEU A 59 0.03 7.99 -3.36
CA LEU A 59 -0.55 8.71 -2.23
C LEU A 59 -2.01 9.06 -2.47
N THR A 60 -2.31 9.79 -3.54
CA THR A 60 -3.70 10.18 -3.86
C THR A 60 -4.57 8.95 -4.13
N GLY A 61 -4.05 7.97 -4.87
CA GLY A 61 -4.74 6.70 -5.14
C GLY A 61 -5.04 5.91 -3.86
N VAL A 62 -4.13 5.90 -2.90
CA VAL A 62 -4.35 5.28 -1.58
C VAL A 62 -5.48 5.99 -0.83
N PHE A 63 -5.48 7.33 -0.83
CA PHE A 63 -6.59 8.11 -0.25
C PHE A 63 -7.92 7.80 -0.95
N TYR A 64 -7.95 7.76 -2.28
CA TYR A 64 -9.16 7.43 -3.04
C TYR A 64 -9.67 6.02 -2.74
N THR A 65 -8.77 5.04 -2.59
CA THR A 65 -9.12 3.67 -2.21
C THR A 65 -9.81 3.62 -0.84
N LEU A 66 -9.28 4.33 0.16
CA LEU A 66 -9.95 4.40 1.46
C LEU A 66 -11.30 5.13 1.36
N LYS A 67 -11.33 6.26 0.65
CA LYS A 67 -12.54 7.09 0.53
C LYS A 67 -13.68 6.35 -0.17
N SER A 68 -13.39 5.61 -1.24
CA SER A 68 -14.39 4.84 -2.00
C SER A 68 -14.93 3.63 -1.21
N THR A 69 -14.10 2.98 -0.39
CA THR A 69 -14.45 1.79 0.38
C THR A 69 -14.95 2.08 1.80
N LEU A 70 -14.91 3.35 2.24
CA LEU A 70 -15.18 3.73 3.63
C LEU A 70 -16.56 3.31 4.12
N SER A 71 -17.59 3.43 3.28
CA SER A 71 -18.97 3.04 3.64
C SER A 71 -19.06 1.54 3.95
N SER A 72 -18.42 0.70 3.12
CA SER A 72 -18.37 -0.75 3.32
C SER A 72 -17.61 -1.11 4.59
N LEU A 73 -16.41 -0.53 4.76
CA LEU A 73 -15.58 -0.77 5.94
C LEU A 73 -16.28 -0.35 7.26
N LYS A 74 -17.10 0.70 7.24
CA LYS A 74 -17.92 1.09 8.40
C LYS A 74 -18.98 0.05 8.73
N LYS A 75 -19.64 -0.53 7.71
CA LYS A 75 -20.68 -1.56 7.88
C LYS A 75 -20.10 -2.86 8.45
N THR A 76 -18.93 -3.27 7.95
CA THR A 76 -18.28 -4.54 8.31
C THR A 76 -17.38 -4.42 9.54
N LYS A 77 -17.07 -3.20 10.00
CA LYS A 77 -15.97 -2.92 10.94
C LYS A 77 -14.66 -3.52 10.45
N GLY A 78 -14.40 -3.29 9.17
CA GLY A 78 -13.39 -3.99 8.37
C GLY A 78 -11.96 -3.57 8.64
N TYR A 79 -11.07 -3.96 7.73
CA TYR A 79 -9.64 -3.71 7.84
C TYR A 79 -9.10 -3.04 6.57
N TYR A 80 -8.45 -1.90 6.70
CA TYR A 80 -7.74 -1.21 5.63
C TYR A 80 -6.23 -1.37 5.82
N ILE A 81 -5.53 -1.92 4.82
CA ILE A 81 -4.09 -2.16 4.85
C ILE A 81 -3.44 -1.42 3.68
N THR A 82 -2.43 -0.62 3.95
CA THR A 82 -1.62 0.02 2.91
C THR A 82 -0.27 -0.67 2.76
N ILE A 83 0.22 -0.77 1.53
CA ILE A 83 1.60 -1.19 1.25
C ILE A 83 2.44 0.06 1.02
N SER A 84 3.11 0.50 2.08
CA SER A 84 4.08 1.58 2.02
C SER A 84 5.45 1.07 1.55
N SER A 85 6.50 1.39 2.25
CA SER A 85 7.88 0.94 2.05
C SER A 85 8.73 1.37 3.24
N LEU A 86 9.91 0.79 3.42
CA LEU A 86 10.95 1.39 4.27
C LEU A 86 11.35 2.80 3.81
N ALA A 87 11.12 3.13 2.53
CA ALA A 87 11.22 4.50 2.00
C ALA A 87 10.21 5.48 2.62
N GLY A 88 9.26 5.01 3.40
CA GLY A 88 8.34 5.83 4.20
C GLY A 88 8.85 6.17 5.61
N THR A 89 10.06 5.72 5.98
CA THR A 89 10.77 6.08 7.23
C THR A 89 12.23 6.41 6.98
N ASN A 90 12.82 5.90 5.90
CA ASN A 90 14.20 6.15 5.51
C ASN A 90 14.22 6.82 4.14
N PHE A 91 15.17 7.70 3.92
CA PHE A 91 15.34 8.41 2.65
C PHE A 91 16.64 7.99 1.96
N PHE A 92 16.70 8.16 0.64
CA PHE A 92 17.87 7.89 -0.17
C PHE A 92 17.97 8.87 -1.35
N ALA A 93 19.18 9.09 -1.83
CA ALA A 93 19.42 9.95 -3.00
C ALA A 93 18.72 9.40 -4.25
N GLY A 94 18.17 10.27 -5.07
CA GLY A 94 17.39 9.90 -6.26
C GLY A 94 15.97 9.40 -5.96
N GLY A 95 15.54 9.41 -4.71
CA GLY A 95 14.21 8.95 -4.30
C GLY A 95 13.21 10.04 -3.98
N THR A 96 13.39 11.28 -4.41
CA THR A 96 12.60 12.44 -3.96
C THR A 96 11.10 12.23 -4.05
N ALA A 97 10.57 11.91 -5.21
CA ALA A 97 9.13 11.67 -5.41
C ALA A 97 8.66 10.42 -4.66
N TYR A 98 9.42 9.33 -4.76
CA TYR A 98 9.08 8.06 -4.12
C TYR A 98 9.09 8.17 -2.60
N ASN A 99 10.14 8.73 -2.00
CA ASN A 99 10.19 8.99 -0.56
C ASN A 99 9.03 9.87 -0.12
N ALA A 100 8.79 11.02 -0.78
CA ALA A 100 7.68 11.91 -0.46
C ALA A 100 6.35 11.14 -0.44
N SER A 101 6.08 10.33 -1.46
CA SER A 101 4.86 9.53 -1.54
C SER A 101 4.74 8.51 -0.40
N LYS A 102 5.81 7.77 -0.08
CA LYS A 102 5.80 6.71 0.93
C LYS A 102 5.80 7.24 2.37
N PHE A 103 6.47 8.37 2.64
CA PHE A 103 6.30 9.12 3.90
C PHE A 103 4.85 9.61 4.04
N GLY A 104 4.28 10.15 2.94
CA GLY A 104 2.89 10.57 2.89
C GLY A 104 1.93 9.42 3.20
N VAL A 105 2.10 8.25 2.57
CA VAL A 105 1.27 7.05 2.86
C VAL A 105 1.39 6.63 4.31
N THR A 106 2.60 6.62 4.86
CA THR A 106 2.81 6.25 6.27
C THR A 106 2.08 7.20 7.20
N GLY A 107 2.24 8.52 7.01
CA GLY A 107 1.56 9.54 7.80
C GLY A 107 0.04 9.48 7.64
N PHE A 108 -0.45 9.41 6.40
CA PHE A 108 -1.87 9.26 6.08
C PHE A 108 -2.49 8.05 6.79
N THR A 109 -1.84 6.89 6.69
CA THR A 109 -2.37 5.65 7.28
C THR A 109 -2.46 5.73 8.80
N GLN A 110 -1.45 6.32 9.47
CA GLN A 110 -1.46 6.47 10.91
C GLN A 110 -2.54 7.47 11.37
N ALA A 111 -2.75 8.58 10.65
CA ALA A 111 -3.83 9.52 10.93
C ALA A 111 -5.20 8.86 10.71
N ALA A 112 -5.41 8.19 9.57
CA ALA A 112 -6.65 7.49 9.27
C ALA A 112 -6.97 6.39 10.31
N MET A 113 -5.96 5.71 10.87
CA MET A 113 -6.14 4.75 11.96
C MET A 113 -6.76 5.44 13.19
N LEU A 114 -6.30 6.64 13.55
CA LEU A 114 -6.85 7.39 14.67
C LEU A 114 -8.29 7.83 14.42
N ASP A 115 -8.59 8.31 13.21
CA ASP A 115 -9.92 8.78 12.84
C ASP A 115 -10.96 7.65 12.80
N LEU A 116 -10.54 6.46 12.37
CA LEU A 116 -11.47 5.36 12.04
C LEU A 116 -11.66 4.35 13.19
N ARG A 117 -10.82 4.36 14.21
CA ARG A 117 -10.93 3.41 15.34
C ARG A 117 -12.27 3.51 16.08
N THR A 118 -12.88 4.68 16.16
CA THR A 118 -14.21 4.88 16.77
C THR A 118 -15.32 4.19 15.99
N HIS A 119 -15.08 3.88 14.72
CA HIS A 119 -15.98 3.10 13.87
C HIS A 119 -15.68 1.59 13.91
N GLY A 120 -14.70 1.16 14.72
CA GLY A 120 -14.26 -0.23 14.79
C GLY A 120 -13.43 -0.68 13.56
N ILE A 121 -13.01 0.23 12.69
CA ILE A 121 -12.20 -0.08 11.52
C ILE A 121 -10.73 -0.17 11.95
N LYS A 122 -10.07 -1.26 11.56
CA LYS A 122 -8.63 -1.42 11.72
C LYS A 122 -7.90 -0.80 10.53
N VAL A 123 -6.77 -0.15 10.79
CA VAL A 123 -5.94 0.45 9.74
C VAL A 123 -4.47 0.19 10.04
N SER A 124 -3.75 -0.41 9.08
CA SER A 124 -2.32 -0.71 9.22
C SER A 124 -1.55 -0.32 7.96
N THR A 125 -0.26 -0.06 8.12
CA THR A 125 0.68 0.04 7.01
C THR A 125 1.76 -1.01 7.13
N ILE A 126 1.99 -1.76 6.05
CA ILE A 126 3.12 -2.65 5.90
C ILE A 126 4.19 -1.89 5.13
N MET A 127 5.43 -1.95 5.60
CA MET A 127 6.56 -1.17 5.08
C MET A 127 7.70 -2.12 4.68
N PRO A 128 7.59 -2.76 3.51
CA PRO A 128 8.61 -3.68 3.06
C PRO A 128 9.92 -2.97 2.69
N GLY A 129 11.02 -3.67 2.90
CA GLY A 129 12.32 -3.37 2.28
C GLY A 129 12.38 -3.88 0.85
N SER A 130 13.51 -4.47 0.48
CA SER A 130 13.69 -5.06 -0.85
C SER A 130 12.81 -6.29 -1.02
N VAL A 131 11.84 -6.22 -1.93
CA VAL A 131 10.97 -7.35 -2.31
C VAL A 131 11.30 -7.78 -3.73
N SER A 132 11.28 -9.08 -3.98
CA SER A 132 11.44 -9.66 -5.32
C SER A 132 10.11 -9.52 -6.07
N THR A 133 10.01 -8.55 -6.96
CA THR A 133 8.79 -8.20 -7.71
C THR A 133 9.15 -7.63 -9.08
N TYR A 134 8.14 -7.50 -9.93
CA TYR A 134 8.23 -6.76 -11.20
C TYR A 134 8.20 -5.24 -11.04
N PHE A 135 8.27 -4.73 -9.81
CA PHE A 135 8.26 -3.30 -9.54
C PHE A 135 9.40 -2.58 -10.27
N ASN A 136 9.06 -1.47 -10.93
CA ASN A 136 10.01 -0.64 -11.68
C ASN A 136 10.76 -1.38 -12.80
N GLY A 137 10.10 -2.31 -13.48
CA GLY A 137 10.67 -3.06 -14.59
C GLY A 137 11.68 -4.14 -14.21
N ASN A 138 11.78 -4.45 -12.91
CA ASN A 138 12.60 -5.58 -12.48
C ASN A 138 11.94 -6.92 -12.87
N GLU A 139 12.76 -7.93 -13.09
CA GLU A 139 12.32 -9.31 -13.26
C GLU A 139 12.87 -10.16 -12.11
N PRO A 140 11.99 -10.80 -11.31
CA PRO A 140 12.42 -11.70 -10.25
C PRO A 140 13.34 -12.81 -10.75
N SER A 141 14.41 -13.08 -10.04
CA SER A 141 15.38 -14.11 -10.42
C SER A 141 15.96 -14.80 -9.16
N GLN A 142 16.72 -15.89 -9.37
CA GLN A 142 17.40 -16.58 -8.27
C GLN A 142 18.39 -15.67 -7.52
N LYS A 143 18.91 -14.61 -8.15
CA LYS A 143 19.77 -13.61 -7.49
C LYS A 143 19.02 -12.81 -6.43
N ASP A 144 17.71 -12.84 -6.46
CA ASP A 144 16.81 -12.14 -5.55
C ASP A 144 16.34 -13.02 -4.37
N ALA A 145 16.86 -14.24 -4.23
CA ALA A 145 16.48 -15.17 -3.16
C ALA A 145 16.71 -14.61 -1.74
N TRP A 146 17.60 -13.65 -1.57
CA TRP A 146 17.84 -12.95 -0.30
C TRP A 146 16.79 -11.88 0.02
N LYS A 147 16.02 -11.42 -0.99
CA LYS A 147 14.95 -10.43 -0.81
C LYS A 147 13.74 -11.10 -0.19
N ILE A 148 12.89 -10.29 0.41
CA ILE A 148 11.53 -10.68 0.77
C ILE A 148 10.84 -11.16 -0.51
N GLN A 149 10.11 -12.27 -0.45
CA GLN A 149 9.29 -12.75 -1.56
C GLN A 149 7.87 -12.15 -1.46
N GLN A 150 7.12 -12.18 -2.56
CA GLN A 150 5.75 -11.64 -2.59
C GLN A 150 4.85 -12.43 -1.63
N GLU A 151 5.05 -13.72 -1.54
CA GLU A 151 4.37 -14.66 -0.66
C GLU A 151 4.54 -14.31 0.82
N ASP A 152 5.75 -13.88 1.23
CA ASP A 152 6.03 -13.47 2.61
C ASP A 152 5.15 -12.28 3.04
N ILE A 153 4.92 -11.32 2.13
CA ILE A 153 4.01 -10.20 2.39
C ILE A 153 2.55 -10.66 2.42
N GLY A 154 2.18 -11.61 1.55
CA GLY A 154 0.85 -12.21 1.56
C GLY A 154 0.56 -12.96 2.88
N GLU A 155 1.50 -13.76 3.37
CA GLU A 155 1.41 -14.46 4.64
C GLU A 155 1.29 -13.49 5.82
N LEU A 156 2.09 -12.43 5.82
CA LEU A 156 2.00 -11.38 6.84
C LEU A 156 0.61 -10.73 6.88
N VAL A 157 0.01 -10.46 5.72
CA VAL A 157 -1.37 -9.93 5.66
C VAL A 157 -2.33 -10.92 6.30
N VAL A 158 -2.25 -12.21 5.96
CA VAL A 158 -3.11 -13.26 6.54
C VAL A 158 -2.93 -13.35 8.06
N ASP A 159 -1.70 -13.24 8.55
CA ASP A 159 -1.42 -13.28 9.99
C ASP A 159 -1.98 -12.06 10.73
N LEU A 160 -1.92 -10.87 10.12
CA LEU A 160 -2.58 -9.68 10.66
C LEU A 160 -4.10 -9.87 10.80
N LEU A 161 -4.73 -10.55 9.83
CA LEU A 161 -6.16 -10.83 9.85
C LEU A 161 -6.57 -11.84 10.94
N LYS A 162 -5.67 -12.78 11.28
CA LYS A 162 -5.87 -13.77 12.33
C LYS A 162 -5.62 -13.25 13.74
N MET A 163 -5.01 -12.08 13.90
CA MET A 163 -4.69 -11.53 15.22
C MET A 163 -5.94 -11.28 16.06
N ASN A 164 -5.77 -11.35 17.38
CA ASN A 164 -6.85 -11.04 18.31
C ASN A 164 -7.43 -9.65 18.01
N PRO A 165 -8.77 -9.49 17.93
CA PRO A 165 -9.42 -8.22 17.57
C PRO A 165 -8.99 -7.00 18.38
N ARG A 166 -8.55 -7.18 19.63
CA ARG A 166 -8.05 -6.10 20.49
C ARG A 166 -6.63 -5.63 20.17
N THR A 167 -5.93 -6.33 19.26
CA THR A 167 -4.54 -6.05 18.89
C THR A 167 -4.47 -5.46 17.48
N LEU A 168 -3.75 -4.37 17.33
CA LEU A 168 -3.55 -3.70 16.05
C LEU A 168 -2.07 -3.33 15.84
N PRO A 169 -1.30 -4.11 15.08
CA PRO A 169 -0.02 -3.67 14.56
C PRO A 169 -0.26 -2.57 13.51
N SER A 170 -0.14 -1.30 13.92
CA SER A 170 -0.51 -0.18 13.05
C SER A 170 0.56 0.18 12.03
N LYS A 171 1.83 -0.15 12.33
CA LYS A 171 2.98 0.11 11.46
C LYS A 171 3.96 -1.06 11.55
N ILE A 172 4.20 -1.74 10.41
CA ILE A 172 4.99 -2.96 10.37
C ILE A 172 6.13 -2.79 9.36
N GLU A 173 7.37 -2.72 9.85
CA GLU A 173 8.56 -2.76 9.02
C GLU A 173 8.96 -4.22 8.77
N VAL A 174 9.23 -4.55 7.50
CA VAL A 174 9.68 -5.87 7.08
C VAL A 174 10.99 -5.73 6.31
N ARG A 175 12.03 -6.44 6.75
CA ARG A 175 13.37 -6.35 6.17
C ARG A 175 13.85 -7.73 5.72
N PRO A 176 14.65 -7.84 4.65
CA PRO A 176 15.38 -9.05 4.39
C PRO A 176 16.24 -9.40 5.61
N SER A 177 16.22 -10.66 6.04
CA SER A 177 16.98 -11.11 7.22
C SER A 177 18.50 -11.12 6.96
N PHE A 178 18.88 -11.45 5.73
CA PHE A 178 20.28 -11.61 5.34
C PHE A 178 20.57 -10.88 4.02
N PRO A 179 20.60 -9.54 4.01
CA PRO A 179 20.97 -8.80 2.80
C PRO A 179 22.45 -9.07 2.47
N PRO A 180 22.84 -9.04 1.18
CA PRO A 180 24.24 -9.13 0.80
C PRO A 180 25.07 -8.04 1.50
N THR A 181 26.20 -8.43 2.05
CA THR A 181 27.20 -7.46 2.54
C THR A 181 27.79 -6.71 1.33
N LYS A 182 27.88 -5.39 1.43
CA LYS A 182 28.56 -4.55 0.43
C LYS A 182 30.04 -4.75 0.49
#